data_bc69181028122dc483374b393d91ec03
#
_entry.id   bc69181028122dc483374b393d91ec03
#
_cell.length_a   1.000
_cell.length_b   1.000
_cell.length_c   1.000
_cell.angle_alpha   90.00
_cell.angle_beta   90.00
_cell.angle_gamma   90.00
#
_symmetry.space_group_name_H-M   'P 1'
#
loop_
_entity.id
_entity.type
_entity.pdbx_description
1 polymer ?
#
loop_
_entity_poly.entity_id
_entity_poly.type
_entity_poly.pdbx_seq_one_letter_code
_entity_poly.pdbx_strand_id
1 'polypeptide(L)'
;MNKMFVIAQMERAHTDAVAHGLALAKQLNKQAEVFAYTYAYLSGADRDNPRLAGVAQKALMTQQEKQLQAHLDTLDAEDVPLHVIWSKYLFEHACSHAQRHGFDLMVKAVHHADHYLPTDWQLIRHTSVPLLLLTNNPLNNGQTTLISIDLGTRNPAKQRLNDAVIAHGKQLAKATGTKLHVAYVLRIPQIVRDMDLLDINALVKKAYAEHKQKIAEIGVDADCMHIITGEPELCLFELACRLKSQYFVVGARQRQGLLGRIIGNTAEEILSRMRSNVLVIPTEE
;
A
#
# COMPACT_ATOMS: atom_id res chain seq x y z
N MET A 1 -8.79 -15.38 9.55
CA MET A 1 -8.09 -14.39 10.39
C MET A 1 -8.59 -13.03 9.99
N ASN A 2 -8.71 -12.08 10.91
CA ASN A 2 -9.36 -10.80 10.58
C ASN A 2 -8.67 -9.68 11.37
N LYS A 3 -7.33 -9.59 11.21
CA LYS A 3 -6.48 -8.70 11.98
C LYS A 3 -5.79 -7.65 11.10
N MET A 4 -5.75 -6.42 11.59
CA MET A 4 -5.08 -5.30 10.94
C MET A 4 -3.93 -4.78 11.81
N PHE A 5 -2.76 -4.68 11.23
CA PHE A 5 -1.54 -4.17 11.82
C PHE A 5 -1.40 -2.67 11.50
N VAL A 6 -1.59 -1.79 12.48
CA VAL A 6 -1.51 -0.34 12.27
C VAL A 6 -0.18 0.17 12.80
N ILE A 7 0.66 0.73 11.93
CA ILE A 7 1.93 1.36 12.30
C ILE A 7 1.66 2.81 12.69
N ALA A 8 1.74 3.09 13.98
CA ALA A 8 1.61 4.45 14.51
C ALA A 8 2.88 5.26 14.25
N GLN A 9 2.69 6.47 13.73
CA GLN A 9 3.74 7.47 13.56
C GLN A 9 3.26 8.79 14.16
N MET A 10 3.89 9.21 15.28
CA MET A 10 3.53 10.44 15.99
C MET A 10 4.27 11.66 15.47
N GLU A 11 5.47 11.50 14.93
CA GLU A 11 6.30 12.63 14.52
C GLU A 11 6.13 12.96 13.04
N ARG A 12 5.65 14.18 12.75
CA ARG A 12 5.64 14.83 11.43
C ARG A 12 4.82 14.16 10.31
N ALA A 13 4.01 13.18 10.61
CA ALA A 13 3.07 12.66 9.60
C ALA A 13 1.90 13.63 9.45
N HIS A 14 1.64 14.10 8.23
CA HIS A 14 0.46 14.90 7.94
C HIS A 14 -0.84 14.08 7.97
N THR A 15 -0.71 12.76 8.04
CA THR A 15 -1.83 11.81 8.07
C THR A 15 -1.81 11.00 9.35
N ASP A 16 -2.92 11.01 10.08
CA ASP A 16 -3.10 10.18 11.26
C ASP A 16 -3.35 8.72 10.86
N ALA A 17 -2.28 7.92 10.90
CA ALA A 17 -2.34 6.50 10.55
C ALA A 17 -3.21 5.71 11.53
N VAL A 18 -3.27 6.11 12.81
CA VAL A 18 -4.06 5.43 13.84
C VAL A 18 -5.54 5.68 13.58
N ALA A 19 -5.97 6.94 13.49
CA ALA A 19 -7.38 7.27 13.25
C ALA A 19 -7.88 6.65 11.94
N HIS A 20 -7.12 6.77 10.82
CA HIS A 20 -7.50 6.17 9.55
C HIS A 20 -7.50 4.63 9.60
N GLY A 21 -6.49 4.04 10.24
CA GLY A 21 -6.40 2.59 10.40
C GLY A 21 -7.57 2.02 11.20
N LEU A 22 -7.94 2.65 12.32
CA LEU A 22 -9.07 2.22 13.14
C LEU A 22 -10.41 2.38 12.40
N ALA A 23 -10.61 3.50 11.70
CA ALA A 23 -11.81 3.72 10.88
C ALA A 23 -11.92 2.65 9.77
N LEU A 24 -10.82 2.36 9.08
CA LEU A 24 -10.78 1.34 8.03
C LEU A 24 -10.96 -0.08 8.61
N ALA A 25 -10.40 -0.37 9.78
CA ALA A 25 -10.59 -1.64 10.46
C ALA A 25 -12.07 -1.90 10.76
N LYS A 26 -12.77 -0.88 11.26
CA LYS A 26 -14.22 -0.93 11.48
C LYS A 26 -14.99 -1.17 10.18
N GLN A 27 -14.65 -0.48 9.10
CA GLN A 27 -15.29 -0.65 7.78
C GLN A 27 -15.03 -2.04 7.18
N LEU A 28 -13.83 -2.60 7.37
CA LEU A 28 -13.46 -3.94 6.91
C LEU A 28 -13.88 -5.06 7.88
N ASN A 29 -14.48 -4.74 9.01
CA ASN A 29 -14.80 -5.67 10.10
C ASN A 29 -13.56 -6.45 10.58
N LYS A 30 -12.45 -5.73 10.83
CA LYS A 30 -11.17 -6.26 11.31
C LYS A 30 -10.84 -5.79 12.72
N GLN A 31 -10.11 -6.62 13.46
CA GLN A 31 -9.52 -6.25 14.74
C GLN A 31 -8.19 -5.54 14.48
N ALA A 32 -8.07 -4.29 14.91
CA ALA A 32 -6.83 -3.53 14.79
C ALA A 32 -5.94 -3.74 16.01
N GLU A 33 -4.64 -3.81 15.78
CA GLU A 33 -3.61 -3.68 16.80
C GLU A 33 -2.63 -2.58 16.36
N VAL A 34 -2.27 -1.69 17.28
CA VAL A 34 -1.43 -0.52 17.03
C VAL A 34 0.00 -0.80 17.47
N PHE A 35 0.94 -0.58 16.56
CA PHE A 35 2.37 -0.78 16.77
C PHE A 35 3.13 0.52 16.59
N ALA A 36 3.84 0.95 17.62
CA ALA A 36 4.74 2.08 17.59
C ALA A 36 6.19 1.62 17.64
N TYR A 37 7.06 2.34 16.96
CA TYR A 37 8.47 2.04 16.91
C TYR A 37 9.26 3.25 17.43
N THR A 38 10.10 2.99 18.40
CA THR A 38 11.02 3.99 18.91
C THR A 38 12.45 3.44 18.92
N TYR A 39 13.39 4.31 18.66
CA TYR A 39 14.81 4.01 18.73
C TYR A 39 15.60 5.30 18.87
N ALA A 40 16.57 5.30 19.76
CA ALA A 40 17.56 6.36 19.88
C ALA A 40 18.97 5.76 19.89
N TYR A 41 19.88 6.39 19.19
CA TYR A 41 21.28 6.03 19.30
C TYR A 41 21.86 6.66 20.57
N LEU A 42 22.15 5.83 21.56
CA LEU A 42 22.65 6.24 22.86
C LEU A 42 24.20 6.18 22.85
N SER A 43 24.83 7.07 22.07
CA SER A 43 26.30 7.07 21.90
C SER A 43 27.04 7.28 23.23
N GLY A 44 28.04 6.44 23.51
CA GLY A 44 28.86 6.50 24.72
C GLY A 44 28.22 5.85 25.95
N ALA A 45 26.94 6.12 26.22
CA ALA A 45 26.23 5.61 27.40
C ALA A 45 26.08 4.08 27.39
N ASP A 46 25.93 3.47 26.23
CA ASP A 46 25.73 2.02 26.08
C ASP A 46 26.98 1.21 26.42
N ARG A 47 28.17 1.77 26.13
CA ARG A 47 29.45 1.11 26.41
C ARG A 47 29.89 1.30 27.82
N ASP A 48 29.68 2.54 28.36
CA ASP A 48 30.22 2.94 29.66
C ASP A 48 29.22 2.70 30.80
N ASN A 49 27.91 2.69 30.54
CA ASN A 49 26.87 2.46 31.55
C ASN A 49 25.61 1.79 30.98
N PRO A 50 25.57 0.45 30.85
CA PRO A 50 24.41 -0.29 30.35
C PRO A 50 23.11 -0.08 31.13
N ARG A 51 23.23 0.25 32.42
CA ARG A 51 22.05 0.55 33.27
C ARG A 51 21.39 1.87 32.86
N LEU A 52 22.19 2.89 32.57
CA LEU A 52 21.68 4.19 32.11
C LEU A 52 21.02 4.06 30.75
N ALA A 53 21.60 3.30 29.83
CA ALA A 53 21.02 3.01 28.54
C ALA A 53 19.65 2.33 28.68
N GLY A 54 19.54 1.31 29.56
CA GLY A 54 18.27 0.63 29.82
C GLY A 54 17.20 1.54 30.42
N VAL A 55 17.60 2.45 31.32
CA VAL A 55 16.68 3.46 31.89
C VAL A 55 16.17 4.42 30.80
N ALA A 56 17.07 4.94 29.96
CA ALA A 56 16.72 5.84 28.88
C ALA A 56 15.78 5.15 27.84
N GLN A 57 16.09 3.92 27.45
CA GLN A 57 15.24 3.13 26.58
C GLN A 57 13.83 2.98 27.16
N LYS A 58 13.73 2.53 28.42
CA LYS A 58 12.43 2.35 29.09
C LYS A 58 11.67 3.67 29.19
N ALA A 59 12.35 4.77 29.51
CA ALA A 59 11.73 6.09 29.57
C ALA A 59 11.14 6.53 28.25
N LEU A 60 11.87 6.38 27.14
CA LEU A 60 11.41 6.71 25.79
C LEU A 60 10.21 5.85 25.37
N MET A 61 10.27 4.53 25.63
CA MET A 61 9.15 3.63 25.32
C MET A 61 7.90 4.00 26.13
N THR A 62 8.04 4.25 27.43
CA THR A 62 6.92 4.65 28.30
C THR A 62 6.34 6.02 27.92
N GLN A 63 7.19 6.95 27.50
CA GLN A 63 6.71 8.25 27.00
C GLN A 63 5.87 8.09 25.75
N GLN A 64 6.34 7.29 24.79
CA GLN A 64 5.62 7.03 23.55
C GLN A 64 4.30 6.28 23.78
N GLU A 65 4.31 5.29 24.68
CA GLU A 65 3.12 4.55 25.09
C GLU A 65 2.05 5.49 25.68
N LYS A 66 2.43 6.37 26.60
CA LYS A 66 1.51 7.36 27.19
C LYS A 66 0.93 8.32 26.16
N GLN A 67 1.75 8.80 25.21
CA GLN A 67 1.29 9.69 24.15
C GLN A 67 0.28 9.00 23.23
N LEU A 68 0.56 7.77 22.83
CA LEU A 68 -0.34 7.01 21.97
C LEU A 68 -1.60 6.55 22.69
N GLN A 69 -1.49 6.17 23.97
CA GLN A 69 -2.68 5.85 24.76
C GLN A 69 -3.60 7.07 24.87
N ALA A 70 -3.07 8.24 25.20
CA ALA A 70 -3.85 9.46 25.21
C ALA A 70 -4.48 9.79 23.84
N HIS A 71 -3.81 9.45 22.73
CA HIS A 71 -4.37 9.60 21.40
C HIS A 71 -5.49 8.59 21.14
N LEU A 72 -5.33 7.32 21.51
CA LEU A 72 -6.38 6.30 21.42
C LEU A 72 -7.61 6.70 22.25
N ASP A 73 -7.40 7.28 23.44
CA ASP A 73 -8.47 7.79 24.30
C ASP A 73 -9.30 8.90 23.58
N THR A 74 -8.63 9.76 22.79
CA THR A 74 -9.34 10.78 21.98
C THR A 74 -10.14 10.19 20.79
N LEU A 75 -9.89 8.94 20.44
CA LEU A 75 -10.55 8.22 19.36
C LEU A 75 -11.60 7.21 19.87
N ASP A 76 -11.92 7.23 21.16
CA ASP A 76 -12.79 6.24 21.83
C ASP A 76 -12.32 4.79 21.53
N ALA A 77 -11.01 4.54 21.65
CA ALA A 77 -10.34 3.29 21.25
C ALA A 77 -9.37 2.76 22.32
N GLU A 78 -9.70 2.93 23.59
CA GLU A 78 -8.86 2.54 24.74
C GLU A 78 -8.59 1.01 24.78
N ASP A 79 -9.54 0.22 24.29
CA ASP A 79 -9.46 -1.25 24.27
C ASP A 79 -8.57 -1.79 23.14
N VAL A 80 -8.07 -0.94 22.24
CA VAL A 80 -7.23 -1.37 21.11
C VAL A 80 -5.83 -1.73 21.62
N PRO A 81 -5.33 -2.96 21.36
CA PRO A 81 -4.00 -3.34 21.78
C PRO A 81 -2.93 -2.41 21.23
N LEU A 82 -2.11 -1.86 22.12
CA LEU A 82 -1.00 -0.97 21.82
C LEU A 82 0.33 -1.65 22.16
N HIS A 83 1.24 -1.69 21.18
CA HIS A 83 2.57 -2.27 21.33
C HIS A 83 3.64 -1.22 21.00
N VAL A 84 4.52 -0.92 21.96
CA VAL A 84 5.69 -0.05 21.72
C VAL A 84 6.93 -0.91 21.59
N ILE A 85 7.58 -0.85 20.43
CA ILE A 85 8.71 -1.71 20.06
C ILE A 85 9.98 -0.87 19.99
N TRP A 86 11.01 -1.31 20.70
CA TRP A 86 12.35 -0.76 20.54
C TRP A 86 13.04 -1.40 19.34
N SER A 87 13.06 -0.70 18.21
CA SER A 87 13.70 -1.20 16.99
C SER A 87 14.16 -0.07 16.10
N LYS A 88 15.41 -0.16 15.63
CA LYS A 88 15.96 0.72 14.61
C LYS A 88 15.34 0.44 13.23
N TYR A 89 15.04 -0.82 12.93
CA TYR A 89 14.55 -1.29 11.65
C TYR A 89 13.11 -1.80 11.79
N LEU A 90 12.18 -0.85 11.80
CA LEU A 90 10.74 -1.13 11.95
C LEU A 90 10.25 -2.19 10.95
N PHE A 91 10.73 -2.16 9.69
CA PHE A 91 10.25 -3.07 8.64
C PHE A 91 10.52 -4.54 8.94
N GLU A 92 11.66 -4.86 9.56
CA GLU A 92 12.02 -6.24 9.92
C GLU A 92 11.04 -6.84 10.93
N HIS A 93 10.76 -6.08 11.99
CA HIS A 93 9.79 -6.49 12.99
C HIS A 93 8.38 -6.53 12.40
N ALA A 94 7.94 -5.45 11.75
CA ALA A 94 6.57 -5.32 11.24
C ALA A 94 6.22 -6.45 10.25
N CYS A 95 7.07 -6.69 9.24
CA CYS A 95 6.81 -7.74 8.25
C CYS A 95 6.81 -9.15 8.87
N SER A 96 7.81 -9.44 9.70
CA SER A 96 7.94 -10.75 10.37
C SER A 96 6.81 -11.00 11.37
N HIS A 97 6.43 -9.98 12.14
CA HIS A 97 5.36 -10.08 13.13
C HIS A 97 3.99 -10.24 12.45
N ALA A 98 3.70 -9.41 11.44
CA ALA A 98 2.45 -9.49 10.70
C ALA A 98 2.22 -10.89 10.08
N GLN A 99 3.26 -11.47 9.49
CA GLN A 99 3.20 -12.81 8.91
C GLN A 99 2.97 -13.88 9.97
N ARG A 100 3.78 -13.89 11.06
CA ARG A 100 3.71 -14.95 12.09
C ARG A 100 2.42 -14.95 12.89
N HIS A 101 1.84 -13.77 13.11
CA HIS A 101 0.63 -13.61 13.94
C HIS A 101 -0.65 -13.48 13.12
N GLY A 102 -0.57 -13.74 11.80
CA GLY A 102 -1.73 -13.85 10.93
C GLY A 102 -2.50 -12.54 10.74
N PHE A 103 -1.78 -11.43 10.67
CA PHE A 103 -2.36 -10.19 10.16
C PHE A 103 -2.58 -10.31 8.67
N ASP A 104 -3.67 -9.76 8.18
CA ASP A 104 -4.08 -9.83 6.77
C ASP A 104 -4.10 -8.45 6.09
N LEU A 105 -3.78 -7.40 6.82
CA LEU A 105 -3.55 -6.05 6.29
C LEU A 105 -2.61 -5.29 7.22
N MET A 106 -1.62 -4.61 6.65
CA MET A 106 -0.77 -3.65 7.34
C MET A 106 -1.11 -2.24 6.85
N VAL A 107 -1.16 -1.27 7.77
CA VAL A 107 -1.47 0.14 7.45
C VAL A 107 -0.37 1.03 8.01
N LYS A 108 0.12 1.97 7.19
CA LYS A 108 1.12 2.96 7.57
C LYS A 108 0.88 4.28 6.84
N ALA A 109 1.01 5.41 7.53
CA ALA A 109 1.10 6.71 6.85
C ALA A 109 2.48 6.94 6.26
N VAL A 110 2.54 7.61 5.11
CA VAL A 110 3.79 8.11 4.54
C VAL A 110 4.08 9.51 5.05
N HIS A 111 5.37 9.86 5.23
CA HIS A 111 5.74 11.18 5.74
C HIS A 111 5.50 12.32 4.75
N HIS A 112 5.68 12.03 3.45
CA HIS A 112 5.53 13.01 2.39
C HIS A 112 4.63 12.44 1.29
N ALA A 113 3.65 13.24 0.85
CA ALA A 113 2.77 12.84 -0.24
C ALA A 113 3.52 12.65 -1.58
N ASP A 114 4.70 13.27 -1.72
CA ASP A 114 5.42 13.33 -2.98
C ASP A 114 6.45 12.21 -3.19
N HIS A 115 6.89 11.52 -2.12
CA HIS A 115 7.84 10.42 -2.23
C HIS A 115 7.80 9.49 -1.01
N TYR A 116 8.12 8.22 -1.25
CA TYR A 116 8.28 7.24 -0.18
C TYR A 116 9.68 7.32 0.44
N LEU A 117 9.75 7.20 1.76
CA LEU A 117 11.00 7.08 2.48
C LEU A 117 11.64 5.68 2.28
N PRO A 118 12.93 5.53 2.56
CA PRO A 118 13.60 4.22 2.50
C PRO A 118 12.86 3.13 3.29
N THR A 119 12.27 3.46 4.43
CA THR A 119 11.50 2.53 5.26
C THR A 119 10.22 2.05 4.57
N ASP A 120 9.54 2.92 3.81
CA ASP A 120 8.34 2.55 3.05
C ASP A 120 8.70 1.55 1.95
N TRP A 121 9.81 1.81 1.24
CA TRP A 121 10.34 0.89 0.24
C TRP A 121 10.76 -0.46 0.82
N GLN A 122 11.35 -0.47 2.03
CA GLN A 122 11.68 -1.72 2.71
C GLN A 122 10.42 -2.51 3.10
N LEU A 123 9.38 -1.83 3.60
CA LEU A 123 8.09 -2.47 3.86
C LEU A 123 7.48 -3.08 2.59
N ILE A 124 7.43 -2.33 1.49
CA ILE A 124 6.91 -2.80 0.19
C ILE A 124 7.68 -4.04 -0.30
N ARG A 125 9.00 -4.05 -0.12
CA ARG A 125 9.86 -5.16 -0.59
C ARG A 125 9.78 -6.41 0.27
N HIS A 126 9.47 -6.27 1.57
CA HIS A 126 9.58 -7.37 2.54
C HIS A 126 8.24 -7.87 3.08
N THR A 127 7.15 -7.12 2.89
CA THR A 127 5.84 -7.56 3.37
C THR A 127 5.38 -8.82 2.63
N SER A 128 4.82 -9.76 3.38
CA SER A 128 4.09 -10.92 2.85
C SER A 128 2.56 -10.76 2.99
N VAL A 129 2.13 -9.65 3.59
CA VAL A 129 0.70 -9.31 3.73
C VAL A 129 0.42 -8.00 2.99
N PRO A 130 -0.82 -7.76 2.52
CA PRO A 130 -1.20 -6.50 1.91
C PRO A 130 -0.79 -5.30 2.76
N LEU A 131 -0.22 -4.26 2.13
CA LEU A 131 0.27 -3.04 2.78
C LEU A 131 -0.44 -1.82 2.23
N LEU A 132 -1.21 -1.14 3.07
CA LEU A 132 -1.83 0.14 2.74
C LEU A 132 -0.95 1.29 3.22
N LEU A 133 -0.48 2.09 2.27
CA LEU A 133 0.26 3.32 2.49
C LEU A 133 -0.70 4.51 2.38
N LEU A 134 -0.92 5.23 3.48
CA LEU A 134 -1.81 6.37 3.54
C LEU A 134 -1.05 7.65 3.17
N THR A 135 -1.58 8.40 2.22
CA THR A 135 -1.07 9.70 1.82
C THR A 135 -2.06 10.80 2.26
N ASN A 136 -1.55 11.99 2.58
CA ASN A 136 -2.40 13.14 2.83
C ASN A 136 -2.47 14.03 1.59
N ASN A 137 -3.10 13.53 0.52
CA ASN A 137 -3.30 14.31 -0.68
C ASN A 137 -4.77 14.76 -0.77
N PRO A 138 -5.07 16.05 -0.52
CA PRO A 138 -6.44 16.56 -0.54
C PRO A 138 -7.09 16.50 -1.93
N LEU A 139 -6.31 16.32 -2.99
CA LEU A 139 -6.83 16.21 -4.35
C LEU A 139 -7.41 14.82 -4.67
N ASN A 140 -7.07 13.80 -3.88
CA ASN A 140 -7.46 12.41 -4.12
C ASN A 140 -8.58 11.94 -3.16
N ASN A 141 -9.69 12.66 -3.15
CA ASN A 141 -10.88 12.37 -2.33
C ASN A 141 -12.14 12.10 -3.18
N GLY A 142 -11.97 11.64 -4.42
CA GLY A 142 -13.05 11.45 -5.40
C GLY A 142 -13.91 10.20 -5.20
N GLN A 143 -13.89 9.57 -4.04
CA GLN A 143 -14.68 8.35 -3.73
C GLN A 143 -14.50 7.24 -4.78
N THR A 144 -13.29 7.08 -5.32
CA THR A 144 -12.95 6.04 -6.28
C THR A 144 -11.77 5.19 -5.80
N THR A 145 -11.87 3.90 -6.09
CA THR A 145 -10.77 2.93 -5.98
C THR A 145 -10.37 2.49 -7.37
N LEU A 146 -9.11 2.76 -7.75
CA LEU A 146 -8.53 2.32 -9.01
C LEU A 146 -7.66 1.10 -8.77
N ILE A 147 -7.88 0.00 -9.51
CA ILE A 147 -6.99 -1.15 -9.52
C ILE A 147 -6.28 -1.27 -10.86
N SER A 148 -5.02 -1.74 -10.84
CA SER A 148 -4.24 -2.01 -12.05
C SER A 148 -3.94 -3.49 -12.18
N ILE A 149 -4.29 -4.08 -13.34
CA ILE A 149 -4.10 -5.50 -13.65
C ILE A 149 -3.48 -5.69 -15.04
N ASP A 150 -2.85 -6.84 -15.25
CA ASP A 150 -2.28 -7.25 -16.54
C ASP A 150 -3.16 -8.35 -17.18
N LEU A 151 -4.20 -7.95 -17.94
CA LEU A 151 -5.11 -8.91 -18.59
C LEU A 151 -4.40 -9.82 -19.60
N GLY A 152 -3.33 -9.34 -20.23
CA GLY A 152 -2.59 -10.05 -21.26
C GLY A 152 -1.62 -11.11 -20.72
N THR A 153 -1.40 -11.17 -19.42
CA THR A 153 -0.40 -12.08 -18.84
C THR A 153 -0.81 -13.55 -19.00
N ARG A 154 0.17 -14.36 -19.40
CA ARG A 154 0.07 -15.84 -19.43
C ARG A 154 0.85 -16.48 -18.27
N ASN A 155 1.54 -15.68 -17.46
CA ASN A 155 2.31 -16.18 -16.34
C ASN A 155 1.36 -16.49 -15.16
N PRO A 156 1.30 -17.75 -14.65
CA PRO A 156 0.36 -18.13 -13.59
C PRO A 156 0.53 -17.33 -12.29
N ALA A 157 1.76 -16.98 -11.91
CA ALA A 157 2.00 -16.17 -10.71
C ALA A 157 1.46 -14.73 -10.86
N LYS A 158 1.57 -14.15 -12.08
CA LYS A 158 0.96 -12.85 -12.35
C LYS A 158 -0.57 -12.93 -12.44
N GLN A 159 -1.12 -14.05 -12.90
CA GLN A 159 -2.57 -14.25 -12.90
C GLN A 159 -3.11 -14.31 -11.48
N ARG A 160 -2.49 -15.11 -10.58
CA ARG A 160 -2.85 -15.13 -9.16
C ARG A 160 -2.73 -13.74 -8.51
N LEU A 161 -1.69 -12.98 -8.86
CA LEU A 161 -1.53 -11.61 -8.37
C LEU A 161 -2.64 -10.68 -8.87
N ASN A 162 -3.06 -10.79 -10.14
CA ASN A 162 -4.23 -10.07 -10.66
C ASN A 162 -5.50 -10.42 -9.86
N ASP A 163 -5.73 -11.71 -9.61
CA ASP A 163 -6.90 -12.18 -8.86
C ASP A 163 -6.91 -11.61 -7.43
N ALA A 164 -5.76 -11.59 -6.77
CA ALA A 164 -5.59 -10.98 -5.45
C ALA A 164 -5.83 -9.46 -5.49
N VAL A 165 -5.30 -8.73 -6.48
CA VAL A 165 -5.54 -7.30 -6.68
C VAL A 165 -7.02 -7.01 -6.88
N ILE A 166 -7.72 -7.80 -7.69
CA ILE A 166 -9.16 -7.67 -7.93
C ILE A 166 -9.94 -7.93 -6.63
N ALA A 167 -9.63 -9.00 -5.92
CA ALA A 167 -10.32 -9.36 -4.67
C ALA A 167 -10.16 -8.28 -3.60
N HIS A 168 -8.93 -7.83 -3.33
CA HIS A 168 -8.66 -6.77 -2.35
C HIS A 168 -9.23 -5.42 -2.79
N GLY A 169 -9.16 -5.09 -4.09
CA GLY A 169 -9.75 -3.86 -4.62
C GLY A 169 -11.26 -3.82 -4.44
N LYS A 170 -11.98 -4.91 -4.75
CA LYS A 170 -13.41 -5.05 -4.51
C LYS A 170 -13.77 -4.94 -3.03
N GLN A 171 -13.01 -5.62 -2.16
CA GLN A 171 -13.21 -5.56 -0.71
C GLN A 171 -13.04 -4.14 -0.18
N LEU A 172 -11.96 -3.46 -0.58
CA LEU A 172 -11.67 -2.09 -0.17
C LEU A 172 -12.75 -1.13 -0.67
N ALA A 173 -13.09 -1.18 -1.95
CA ALA A 173 -14.12 -0.32 -2.55
C ALA A 173 -15.48 -0.50 -1.85
N LYS A 174 -15.89 -1.74 -1.59
CA LYS A 174 -17.13 -2.05 -0.86
C LYS A 174 -17.11 -1.50 0.57
N ALA A 175 -16.01 -1.68 1.29
CA ALA A 175 -15.89 -1.26 2.68
C ALA A 175 -15.88 0.27 2.82
N THR A 176 -15.23 0.97 1.89
CA THR A 176 -15.09 2.44 1.91
C THR A 176 -16.19 3.18 1.16
N GLY A 177 -17.11 2.45 0.50
CA GLY A 177 -18.19 3.04 -0.31
C GLY A 177 -17.68 3.73 -1.59
N THR A 178 -16.48 3.38 -2.05
CA THR A 178 -15.88 3.98 -3.26
C THR A 178 -16.26 3.21 -4.52
N LYS A 179 -16.36 3.91 -5.67
CA LYS A 179 -16.62 3.28 -6.97
C LYS A 179 -15.33 2.60 -7.48
N LEU A 180 -15.44 1.30 -7.84
CA LEU A 180 -14.30 0.53 -8.32
C LEU A 180 -14.07 0.79 -9.81
N HIS A 181 -12.86 1.23 -10.16
CA HIS A 181 -12.36 1.35 -11.52
C HIS A 181 -11.21 0.38 -11.75
N VAL A 182 -11.15 -0.20 -12.94
CA VAL A 182 -10.15 -1.19 -13.33
C VAL A 182 -9.35 -0.65 -14.52
N ALA A 183 -8.04 -0.68 -14.42
CA ALA A 183 -7.16 -0.28 -15.50
C ALA A 183 -6.31 -1.45 -16.00
N TYR A 184 -6.22 -1.56 -17.31
CA TYR A 184 -5.26 -2.37 -18.04
C TYR A 184 -4.51 -1.50 -19.04
N VAL A 185 -3.20 -1.44 -18.94
CA VAL A 185 -2.36 -0.65 -19.85
C VAL A 185 -1.69 -1.57 -20.86
N LEU A 186 -2.01 -1.34 -22.13
CA LEU A 186 -1.29 -1.91 -23.27
C LEU A 186 0.01 -1.13 -23.45
N ARG A 187 1.13 -1.74 -23.07
CA ARG A 187 2.43 -1.07 -23.15
C ARG A 187 2.83 -0.85 -24.60
N ILE A 188 2.92 0.39 -24.99
CA ILE A 188 3.41 0.83 -26.30
C ILE A 188 4.52 1.83 -26.06
N PRO A 189 5.75 1.59 -26.58
CA PRO A 189 6.83 2.56 -26.47
C PRO A 189 6.41 3.92 -27.05
N GLN A 190 6.78 4.99 -26.36
CA GLN A 190 6.38 6.35 -26.75
C GLN A 190 6.78 6.68 -28.20
N ILE A 191 7.97 6.27 -28.61
CA ILE A 191 8.44 6.49 -29.99
C ILE A 191 7.50 5.90 -31.04
N VAL A 192 6.93 4.73 -30.80
CA VAL A 192 6.00 4.06 -31.74
C VAL A 192 4.67 4.82 -31.81
N ARG A 193 4.25 5.37 -30.69
CA ARG A 193 3.04 6.20 -30.60
C ARG A 193 3.23 7.56 -31.29
N ASP A 194 4.39 8.19 -31.07
CA ASP A 194 4.69 9.51 -31.64
C ASP A 194 4.92 9.47 -33.16
N MET A 195 5.28 8.32 -33.69
CA MET A 195 5.43 8.12 -35.14
C MET A 195 4.09 7.80 -35.86
N ASP A 196 2.98 7.76 -35.15
CA ASP A 196 1.63 7.46 -35.68
C ASP A 196 1.55 6.15 -36.48
N LEU A 197 2.40 5.18 -36.12
CA LEU A 197 2.53 3.90 -36.82
C LEU A 197 1.42 2.89 -36.47
N LEU A 198 0.59 3.19 -35.49
CA LEU A 198 -0.40 2.26 -34.95
C LEU A 198 -1.77 2.93 -34.79
N ASP A 199 -2.80 2.26 -35.27
CA ASP A 199 -4.19 2.62 -34.92
C ASP A 199 -4.48 2.21 -33.47
N ILE A 200 -4.32 3.16 -32.57
CA ILE A 200 -4.53 2.99 -31.13
C ILE A 200 -5.97 2.55 -30.84
N ASN A 201 -6.95 3.11 -31.53
CA ASN A 201 -8.36 2.76 -31.32
C ASN A 201 -8.63 1.31 -31.72
N ALA A 202 -8.04 0.84 -32.83
CA ALA A 202 -8.13 -0.57 -33.25
C ALA A 202 -7.48 -1.50 -32.22
N LEU A 203 -6.32 -1.13 -31.65
CA LEU A 203 -5.65 -1.91 -30.60
C LEU A 203 -6.49 -2.02 -29.35
N VAL A 204 -7.07 -0.92 -28.87
CA VAL A 204 -7.94 -0.92 -27.69
C VAL A 204 -9.19 -1.77 -27.93
N LYS A 205 -9.86 -1.60 -29.08
CA LYS A 205 -11.03 -2.44 -29.45
C LYS A 205 -10.69 -3.92 -29.50
N LYS A 206 -9.53 -4.26 -30.08
CA LYS A 206 -9.02 -5.64 -30.14
C LYS A 206 -8.81 -6.20 -28.73
N ALA A 207 -8.17 -5.44 -27.83
CA ALA A 207 -7.94 -5.87 -26.46
C ALA A 207 -9.26 -6.09 -25.68
N TYR A 208 -10.26 -5.22 -25.85
CA TYR A 208 -11.59 -5.45 -25.28
C TYR A 208 -12.22 -6.75 -25.79
N ALA A 209 -12.10 -7.05 -27.10
CA ALA A 209 -12.62 -8.28 -27.70
C ALA A 209 -11.88 -9.52 -27.17
N GLU A 210 -10.54 -9.48 -27.12
CA GLU A 210 -9.69 -10.58 -26.65
C GLU A 210 -9.93 -10.93 -25.17
N HIS A 211 -10.20 -9.91 -24.33
CA HIS A 211 -10.34 -10.09 -22.90
C HIS A 211 -11.80 -10.02 -22.41
N LYS A 212 -12.78 -10.04 -23.32
CA LYS A 212 -14.21 -9.88 -23.00
C LYS A 212 -14.68 -10.77 -21.85
N GLN A 213 -14.29 -12.04 -21.86
CA GLN A 213 -14.71 -12.98 -20.80
C GLN A 213 -14.12 -12.57 -19.43
N LYS A 214 -12.82 -12.30 -19.35
CA LYS A 214 -12.16 -11.87 -18.11
C LYS A 214 -12.74 -10.57 -17.58
N ILE A 215 -13.03 -9.62 -18.46
CA ILE A 215 -13.67 -8.34 -18.10
C ILE A 215 -15.05 -8.58 -17.52
N ALA A 216 -15.84 -9.47 -18.12
CA ALA A 216 -17.16 -9.83 -17.59
C ALA A 216 -17.08 -10.50 -16.20
N GLU A 217 -16.07 -11.35 -15.97
CA GLU A 217 -15.83 -12.01 -14.68
C GLU A 217 -15.43 -11.01 -13.57
N ILE A 218 -14.75 -9.92 -13.92
CA ILE A 218 -14.44 -8.84 -12.99
C ILE A 218 -15.73 -8.16 -12.52
N GLY A 219 -16.73 -8.02 -13.40
CA GLY A 219 -18.08 -7.57 -13.03
C GLY A 219 -18.14 -6.10 -12.61
N VAL A 220 -17.40 -5.22 -13.31
CA VAL A 220 -17.53 -3.76 -13.19
C VAL A 220 -18.30 -3.20 -14.39
N ASP A 221 -18.93 -2.04 -14.20
CA ASP A 221 -19.60 -1.33 -15.28
C ASP A 221 -18.64 -0.98 -16.42
N ALA A 222 -19.14 -0.86 -17.65
CA ALA A 222 -18.32 -0.58 -18.82
C ALA A 222 -17.54 0.75 -18.72
N ASP A 223 -18.12 1.76 -18.08
CA ASP A 223 -17.48 3.07 -17.80
C ASP A 223 -16.39 3.00 -16.73
N CYS A 224 -16.33 1.91 -15.97
CA CYS A 224 -15.32 1.66 -14.95
C CYS A 224 -14.16 0.77 -15.43
N MET A 225 -14.25 0.23 -16.64
CA MET A 225 -13.16 -0.54 -17.25
C MET A 225 -12.36 0.31 -18.22
N HIS A 226 -11.07 0.50 -17.92
CA HIS A 226 -10.17 1.34 -18.72
C HIS A 226 -9.07 0.51 -19.36
N ILE A 227 -9.12 0.35 -20.69
CA ILE A 227 -7.99 -0.17 -21.46
C ILE A 227 -7.34 1.02 -22.15
N ILE A 228 -6.10 1.30 -21.77
CA ILE A 228 -5.32 2.45 -22.23
C ILE A 228 -3.99 1.98 -22.83
N THR A 229 -3.41 2.82 -23.67
CA THR A 229 -2.13 2.51 -24.34
C THR A 229 -1.06 3.50 -23.92
N GLY A 230 0.15 3.02 -23.66
CA GLY A 230 1.29 3.88 -23.30
C GLY A 230 2.22 3.23 -22.28
N GLU A 231 2.97 4.08 -21.59
CA GLU A 231 3.79 3.66 -20.46
C GLU A 231 2.93 3.55 -19.20
N PRO A 232 2.93 2.39 -18.53
CA PRO A 232 2.00 2.11 -17.43
C PRO A 232 2.02 3.14 -16.31
N GLU A 233 3.22 3.60 -15.90
CA GLU A 233 3.40 4.56 -14.80
C GLU A 233 2.78 5.92 -15.11
N LEU A 234 2.83 6.37 -16.35
CA LEU A 234 2.22 7.62 -16.78
C LEU A 234 0.70 7.49 -16.93
N CYS A 235 0.26 6.45 -17.64
CA CYS A 235 -1.16 6.21 -17.89
C CYS A 235 -1.95 6.01 -16.60
N LEU A 236 -1.41 5.25 -15.65
CA LEU A 236 -2.06 4.99 -14.35
C LEU A 236 -2.07 6.24 -13.47
N PHE A 237 -0.98 7.01 -13.46
CA PHE A 237 -0.94 8.27 -12.74
C PHE A 237 -1.98 9.27 -13.28
N GLU A 238 -2.02 9.48 -14.61
CA GLU A 238 -3.00 10.36 -15.25
C GLU A 238 -4.44 9.92 -15.00
N LEU A 239 -4.71 8.61 -15.10
CA LEU A 239 -6.03 8.06 -14.82
C LEU A 239 -6.42 8.27 -13.35
N ALA A 240 -5.51 8.00 -12.41
CA ALA A 240 -5.74 8.22 -10.99
C ALA A 240 -6.04 9.70 -10.68
N CYS A 241 -5.32 10.63 -11.31
CA CYS A 241 -5.58 12.08 -11.17
C CYS A 241 -6.94 12.45 -11.75
N ARG A 242 -7.29 11.97 -12.95
CA ARG A 242 -8.58 12.24 -13.61
C ARG A 242 -9.77 11.73 -12.81
N LEU A 243 -9.64 10.54 -12.20
CA LEU A 243 -10.64 9.94 -11.33
C LEU A 243 -10.60 10.51 -9.91
N LYS A 244 -9.61 11.32 -9.57
CA LYS A 244 -9.32 11.76 -8.19
C LYS A 244 -9.30 10.57 -7.23
N SER A 245 -8.61 9.50 -7.64
CA SER A 245 -8.65 8.21 -6.94
C SER A 245 -8.20 8.32 -5.50
N GLN A 246 -9.08 8.00 -4.57
CA GLN A 246 -8.78 7.95 -3.14
C GLN A 246 -7.85 6.77 -2.83
N TYR A 247 -8.11 5.64 -3.47
CA TYR A 247 -7.28 4.44 -3.34
C TYR A 247 -6.78 3.97 -4.70
N PHE A 248 -5.53 3.51 -4.71
CA PHE A 248 -4.93 2.82 -5.83
C PHE A 248 -4.43 1.45 -5.37
N VAL A 249 -4.84 0.37 -6.06
CA VAL A 249 -4.44 -1.00 -5.70
C VAL A 249 -3.56 -1.57 -6.80
N VAL A 250 -2.39 -2.05 -6.41
CA VAL A 250 -1.39 -2.58 -7.35
C VAL A 250 -0.69 -3.80 -6.80
N GLY A 251 -0.43 -4.76 -7.67
CA GLY A 251 0.38 -5.93 -7.35
C GLY A 251 1.88 -5.60 -7.40
N ALA A 252 2.59 -5.94 -6.33
CA ALA A 252 4.04 -5.83 -6.29
C ALA A 252 4.68 -7.22 -6.32
N ARG A 253 5.22 -7.61 -7.49
CA ARG A 253 5.92 -8.88 -7.62
C ARG A 253 7.28 -8.78 -6.95
N GLN A 254 7.41 -9.44 -5.82
CA GLN A 254 8.66 -9.57 -5.09
C GLN A 254 9.53 -10.68 -5.71
N ARG A 255 10.83 -10.45 -5.78
CA ARG A 255 11.82 -11.43 -6.24
C ARG A 255 13.03 -11.38 -5.34
N GLN A 256 13.67 -12.51 -5.12
CA GLN A 256 15.02 -12.52 -4.54
C GLN A 256 16.03 -12.07 -5.59
N GLY A 257 16.75 -11.00 -5.31
CA GLY A 257 17.86 -10.50 -6.12
C GLY A 257 19.20 -10.74 -5.43
N LEU A 258 20.31 -10.49 -6.13
CA LEU A 258 21.68 -10.64 -5.60
C LEU A 258 21.95 -9.75 -4.36
N LEU A 259 21.23 -8.63 -4.22
CA LEU A 259 21.38 -7.66 -3.13
C LEU A 259 20.17 -7.58 -2.18
N GLY A 260 19.29 -8.60 -2.20
CA GLY A 260 18.11 -8.65 -1.36
C GLY A 260 16.78 -8.71 -2.15
N ARG A 261 15.66 -8.48 -1.47
CA ARG A 261 14.34 -8.50 -2.11
C ARG A 261 14.13 -7.24 -2.96
N ILE A 262 13.69 -7.43 -4.20
CA ILE A 262 13.34 -6.38 -5.16
C ILE A 262 11.90 -6.53 -5.60
N ILE A 263 11.24 -5.42 -5.89
CA ILE A 263 9.96 -5.38 -6.60
C ILE A 263 10.20 -5.20 -8.10
N GLY A 264 9.19 -5.51 -8.92
CA GLY A 264 9.31 -5.32 -10.36
C GLY A 264 9.44 -3.84 -10.73
N ASN A 265 10.30 -3.50 -11.70
CA ASN A 265 10.56 -2.11 -12.13
C ASN A 265 9.28 -1.34 -12.43
N THR A 266 8.33 -1.94 -13.14
CA THR A 266 7.03 -1.29 -13.45
C THR A 266 6.25 -0.92 -12.18
N ALA A 267 6.23 -1.80 -11.17
CA ALA A 267 5.56 -1.49 -9.90
C ALA A 267 6.29 -0.37 -9.16
N GLU A 268 7.63 -0.36 -9.17
CA GLU A 268 8.44 0.70 -8.56
C GLU A 268 8.21 2.05 -9.22
N GLU A 269 8.19 2.09 -10.56
CA GLU A 269 7.91 3.30 -11.35
C GLU A 269 6.49 3.84 -11.10
N ILE A 270 5.49 2.96 -11.06
CA ILE A 270 4.11 3.33 -10.73
C ILE A 270 4.03 3.91 -9.31
N LEU A 271 4.57 3.19 -8.32
CA LEU A 271 4.53 3.59 -6.91
C LEU A 271 5.23 4.93 -6.67
N SER A 272 6.35 5.20 -7.34
CA SER A 272 7.09 6.46 -7.18
C SER A 272 6.31 7.71 -7.64
N ARG A 273 5.32 7.53 -8.53
CA ARG A 273 4.49 8.62 -9.08
C ARG A 273 3.13 8.76 -8.40
N MET A 274 2.62 7.66 -7.82
CA MET A 274 1.26 7.64 -7.28
C MET A 274 1.11 8.58 -6.07
N ARG A 275 -0.02 9.28 -6.01
CA ARG A 275 -0.37 10.23 -4.95
C ARG A 275 -1.65 9.87 -4.19
N SER A 276 -2.30 8.78 -4.59
CA SER A 276 -3.44 8.17 -3.88
C SER A 276 -2.96 7.41 -2.64
N ASN A 277 -3.86 7.03 -1.74
CA ASN A 277 -3.57 5.96 -0.79
C ASN A 277 -3.32 4.68 -1.58
N VAL A 278 -2.20 4.01 -1.34
CA VAL A 278 -1.79 2.86 -2.16
C VAL A 278 -1.88 1.57 -1.37
N LEU A 279 -2.70 0.65 -1.86
CA LEU A 279 -2.72 -0.73 -1.36
C LEU A 279 -1.81 -1.60 -2.25
N VAL A 280 -0.70 -2.01 -1.70
CA VAL A 280 0.28 -2.88 -2.34
C VAL A 280 -0.07 -4.34 -2.00
N ILE A 281 -0.31 -5.14 -3.01
CA ILE A 281 -0.56 -6.59 -2.86
C ILE A 281 0.72 -7.33 -3.18
N PRO A 282 1.34 -8.03 -2.21
CA PRO A 282 2.52 -8.86 -2.45
C PRO A 282 2.16 -10.12 -3.25
N THR A 283 3.14 -10.72 -3.92
CA THR A 283 2.97 -12.07 -4.47
C THR A 283 2.96 -13.08 -3.33
N GLU A 284 2.03 -14.01 -3.35
CA GLU A 284 2.11 -15.23 -2.53
C GLU A 284 3.28 -16.09 -3.03
N GLU A 285 4.18 -16.49 -2.12
CA GLU A 285 5.27 -17.43 -2.41
C GLU A 285 4.74 -18.87 -2.49
#